data_ae7519bb844d651ce00caef51794e908
#
_entry.id   ae7519bb844d651ce00caef51794e908
#
_cell.length_a   1.000
_cell.length_b   1.000
_cell.length_c   1.000
_cell.angle_alpha   90.00
_cell.angle_beta   90.00
_cell.angle_gamma   90.00
#
_symmetry.space_group_name_H-M   'P 1'
#
loop_
_entity.id
_entity.type
_entity.pdbx_description
1 polymer ?
#
loop_
_entity_poly.entity_id
_entity_poly.type
_entity_poly.pdbx_seq_one_letter_code
_entity_poly.pdbx_strand_id
1 'polypeptide(L)'
;MSTETRLPPGQYELDQFPRFGLTQFANRFPKETRRVYLEITGDVDESITVSDELFDLPRVDQTSDFHCVTTWSRRSLRWSGFRFSDFYERIVIPRARLRQDTLFVFFRGQDGYATSLPLADLLADTVLLADCLNGEPLSIEHGAPLRLVAPAHYGYKSPKHLCAVEFWHDNRAYRSPTPFRFMSHPRARVALEERGTGVPGWLLRYLYRPMVRPGIWLFQRAIKRRLRTRSRSQ
;
A
#
# COMPACT_ATOMS: atom_id res chain seq x y z
N MET A 1 4.60 -8.06 31.44
CA MET A 1 4.58 -6.59 31.28
C MET A 1 4.67 -6.30 29.79
N SER A 2 3.56 -5.98 29.15
CA SER A 2 3.54 -5.56 27.74
C SER A 2 4.17 -4.17 27.68
N THR A 3 5.35 -4.08 27.05
CA THR A 3 5.96 -2.80 26.70
C THR A 3 5.00 -2.11 25.73
N GLU A 4 4.26 -1.13 26.20
CA GLU A 4 3.50 -0.22 25.36
C GLU A 4 4.49 0.46 24.41
N THR A 5 4.58 -0.06 23.21
CA THR A 5 5.47 0.52 22.19
C THR A 5 4.93 1.91 21.86
N ARG A 6 5.71 2.93 22.18
CA ARG A 6 5.37 4.33 21.93
C ARG A 6 5.11 4.52 20.44
N LEU A 7 4.02 5.20 20.10
CA LEU A 7 3.73 5.56 18.70
C LEU A 7 4.87 6.39 18.10
N PRO A 8 5.13 6.23 16.80
CA PRO A 8 6.11 7.05 16.08
C PRO A 8 5.84 8.55 16.21
N PRO A 9 6.83 9.42 15.95
CA PRO A 9 6.68 10.86 16.10
C PRO A 9 5.46 11.42 15.39
N GLY A 10 4.65 12.22 16.12
CA GLY A 10 3.48 12.92 15.60
C GLY A 10 2.29 12.04 15.24
N GLN A 11 2.30 10.75 15.60
CA GLN A 11 1.17 9.85 15.41
C GLN A 11 0.25 9.83 16.64
N TYR A 12 -1.05 9.63 16.40
CA TYR A 12 -2.04 9.28 17.41
C TYR A 12 -2.85 8.07 16.95
N GLU A 13 -3.36 7.29 17.87
CA GLU A 13 -4.10 6.08 17.55
C GLU A 13 -5.55 6.36 17.19
N LEU A 14 -6.08 5.62 16.21
CA LEU A 14 -7.50 5.51 15.93
C LEU A 14 -8.00 4.11 16.33
N ASP A 15 -9.19 4.06 16.93
CA ASP A 15 -9.85 2.80 17.31
C ASP A 15 -10.29 1.98 16.09
N GLN A 16 -10.49 2.62 14.95
CA GLN A 16 -10.90 1.98 13.70
C GLN A 16 -9.82 2.14 12.64
N PHE A 17 -9.78 1.20 11.70
CA PHE A 17 -8.94 1.28 10.50
C PHE A 17 -9.78 1.78 9.32
N PRO A 18 -9.88 3.10 9.10
CA PRO A 18 -10.76 3.62 8.07
C PRO A 18 -10.18 3.44 6.66
N ARG A 19 -11.06 3.34 5.66
CA ARG A 19 -10.64 3.60 4.28
C ARG A 19 -10.21 5.06 4.19
N PHE A 20 -8.98 5.29 3.76
CA PHE A 20 -8.38 6.62 3.69
C PHE A 20 -7.38 6.71 2.53
N GLY A 21 -7.17 7.92 2.01
CA GLY A 21 -6.21 8.19 0.93
C GLY A 21 -6.35 9.61 0.37
N LEU A 22 -5.80 9.83 -0.81
CA LEU A 22 -5.99 11.09 -1.53
C LEU A 22 -7.45 11.22 -2.00
N THR A 23 -8.05 12.37 -1.82
CA THR A 23 -9.48 12.63 -2.03
C THR A 23 -9.96 12.29 -3.44
N GLN A 24 -9.11 12.45 -4.44
CA GLN A 24 -9.41 12.10 -5.84
C GLN A 24 -9.66 10.60 -6.07
N PHE A 25 -9.23 9.73 -5.14
CA PHE A 25 -9.47 8.29 -5.17
C PHE A 25 -10.68 7.85 -4.33
N ALA A 26 -11.35 8.76 -3.64
CA ALA A 26 -12.46 8.41 -2.74
C ALA A 26 -13.59 7.65 -3.44
N ASN A 27 -13.92 8.05 -4.68
CA ASN A 27 -14.98 7.42 -5.49
C ASN A 27 -14.45 6.39 -6.51
N ARG A 28 -13.16 6.06 -6.47
CA ARG A 28 -12.57 5.05 -7.35
C ARG A 28 -12.52 3.71 -6.62
N PHE A 29 -12.98 2.68 -7.28
CA PHE A 29 -13.09 1.34 -6.73
C PHE A 29 -12.57 0.30 -7.72
N PRO A 30 -12.04 -0.82 -7.23
CA PRO A 30 -11.61 -1.90 -8.10
C PRO A 30 -12.80 -2.51 -8.86
N LYS A 31 -12.52 -3.02 -10.05
CA LYS A 31 -13.47 -3.78 -10.86
C LYS A 31 -13.53 -5.24 -10.39
N GLU A 32 -12.35 -5.84 -10.17
CA GLU A 32 -12.21 -7.21 -9.67
C GLU A 32 -11.77 -7.19 -8.19
N THR A 33 -12.44 -7.98 -7.36
CA THR A 33 -12.20 -8.05 -5.91
C THR A 33 -12.03 -9.47 -5.36
N ARG A 34 -12.15 -10.48 -6.22
CA ARG A 34 -12.09 -11.90 -5.84
C ARG A 34 -10.85 -12.60 -6.37
N ARG A 35 -10.42 -12.26 -7.59
CA ARG A 35 -9.29 -12.88 -8.26
C ARG A 35 -8.11 -11.92 -8.32
N VAL A 36 -6.92 -12.47 -8.13
CA VAL A 36 -5.67 -11.73 -8.31
C VAL A 36 -5.25 -11.83 -9.78
N TYR A 37 -4.98 -10.69 -10.39
CA TYR A 37 -4.31 -10.58 -11.69
C TYR A 37 -3.25 -9.49 -11.54
N LEU A 38 -2.00 -9.91 -11.51
CA LEU A 38 -0.88 -9.02 -11.25
C LEU A 38 0.07 -9.03 -12.44
N GLU A 39 0.08 -7.95 -13.20
CA GLU A 39 1.01 -7.77 -14.32
C GLU A 39 2.38 -7.40 -13.80
N ILE A 40 3.42 -8.08 -14.28
CA ILE A 40 4.82 -7.81 -13.99
C ILE A 40 5.46 -7.26 -15.26
N THR A 41 5.93 -6.02 -15.21
CA THR A 41 6.47 -5.27 -16.36
C THR A 41 7.64 -4.37 -15.95
N GLY A 42 8.06 -3.46 -16.81
CA GLY A 42 9.17 -2.54 -16.59
C GLY A 42 10.44 -2.98 -17.33
N ASP A 43 11.60 -2.83 -16.70
CA ASP A 43 12.90 -3.28 -17.23
C ASP A 43 13.07 -4.81 -17.07
N VAL A 44 12.16 -5.55 -17.69
CA VAL A 44 12.12 -7.02 -17.73
C VAL A 44 12.30 -7.49 -19.16
N ASP A 45 12.88 -8.67 -19.36
CA ASP A 45 12.98 -9.26 -20.69
C ASP A 45 11.64 -9.84 -21.14
N GLU A 46 10.84 -10.33 -20.17
CA GLU A 46 9.53 -10.93 -20.42
C GLU A 46 8.49 -10.38 -19.45
N SER A 47 7.45 -9.74 -19.97
CA SER A 47 6.30 -9.34 -19.19
C SER A 47 5.43 -10.56 -18.90
N ILE A 48 5.08 -10.76 -17.63
CA ILE A 48 4.28 -11.91 -17.19
C ILE A 48 3.04 -11.46 -16.43
N THR A 49 2.03 -12.32 -16.38
CA THR A 49 0.89 -12.18 -15.48
C THR A 49 0.96 -13.26 -14.41
N VAL A 50 0.76 -12.87 -13.17
CA VAL A 50 0.71 -13.75 -11.99
C VAL A 50 -0.72 -13.76 -11.45
N SER A 51 -1.25 -14.93 -11.18
CA SER A 51 -2.60 -15.12 -10.62
C SER A 51 -2.59 -16.18 -9.51
N ASP A 52 -3.06 -17.39 -9.82
CA ASP A 52 -3.22 -18.45 -8.83
C ASP A 52 -1.88 -18.97 -8.27
N GLU A 53 -0.81 -18.90 -9.05
CA GLU A 53 0.54 -19.26 -8.62
C GLU A 53 1.11 -18.41 -7.47
N LEU A 54 0.52 -17.24 -7.19
CA LEU A 54 0.84 -16.45 -6.00
C LEU A 54 0.51 -17.23 -4.73
N PHE A 55 -0.55 -18.05 -4.76
CA PHE A 55 -1.04 -18.82 -3.62
C PHE A 55 -0.22 -20.09 -3.35
N ASP A 56 0.70 -20.46 -4.24
CA ASP A 56 1.67 -21.55 -4.03
C ASP A 56 2.86 -21.09 -3.17
N LEU A 57 3.02 -19.80 -2.95
CA LEU A 57 4.06 -19.25 -2.08
C LEU A 57 3.78 -19.55 -0.59
N PRO A 58 4.83 -19.62 0.25
CA PRO A 58 4.66 -19.77 1.69
C PRO A 58 3.79 -18.67 2.28
N ARG A 59 2.71 -19.07 2.95
CA ARG A 59 1.81 -18.13 3.60
C ARG A 59 2.39 -17.67 4.93
N VAL A 60 2.26 -16.39 5.22
CA VAL A 60 2.78 -15.73 6.43
C VAL A 60 1.68 -14.95 7.13
N ASP A 61 1.62 -15.09 8.46
CA ASP A 61 0.83 -14.24 9.34
C ASP A 61 1.74 -13.26 10.06
N GLN A 62 1.36 -11.99 10.05
CA GLN A 62 2.15 -10.91 10.64
C GLN A 62 1.25 -9.92 11.37
N THR A 63 1.64 -9.56 12.59
CA THR A 63 1.03 -8.42 13.28
C THR A 63 1.91 -7.20 13.13
N SER A 64 1.37 -6.12 12.59
CA SER A 64 2.10 -4.87 12.45
C SER A 64 1.17 -3.65 12.54
N ASP A 65 1.78 -2.51 12.87
CA ASP A 65 1.08 -1.24 12.91
C ASP A 65 0.98 -0.63 11.51
N PHE A 66 -0.04 0.17 11.31
CA PHE A 66 -0.22 0.98 10.11
C PHE A 66 -0.18 2.46 10.47
N HIS A 67 0.65 3.22 9.77
CA HIS A 67 0.88 4.64 10.03
C HIS A 67 0.51 5.48 8.82
N CYS A 68 -0.50 6.34 8.96
CA CYS A 68 -0.85 7.29 7.90
C CYS A 68 0.06 8.51 7.96
N VAL A 69 0.47 9.02 6.81
CA VAL A 69 1.25 10.26 6.70
C VAL A 69 0.52 11.46 7.32
N THR A 70 -0.81 11.40 7.37
CA THR A 70 -1.67 12.45 7.95
C THR A 70 -1.83 12.34 9.47
N THR A 71 -0.89 11.68 10.16
CA THR A 71 -0.72 11.66 11.62
C THR A 71 -1.53 10.64 12.43
N TRP A 72 -2.34 9.79 11.84
CA TRP A 72 -3.03 8.74 12.57
C TRP A 72 -2.38 7.36 12.33
N SER A 73 -2.55 6.48 13.31
CA SER A 73 -2.09 5.10 13.28
C SER A 73 -3.20 4.14 13.68
N ARG A 74 -3.11 2.91 13.20
CA ARG A 74 -3.85 1.78 13.74
C ARG A 74 -2.86 0.70 14.12
N ARG A 75 -2.89 0.27 15.39
CA ARG A 75 -1.97 -0.74 15.92
C ARG A 75 -2.51 -2.16 15.78
N SER A 76 -1.59 -3.11 15.84
CA SER A 76 -1.87 -4.55 15.99
C SER A 76 -2.79 -5.12 14.91
N LEU A 77 -2.64 -4.67 13.66
CA LEU A 77 -3.33 -5.27 12.53
C LEU A 77 -2.69 -6.61 12.18
N ARG A 78 -3.50 -7.67 12.13
CA ARG A 78 -3.06 -9.01 11.73
C ARG A 78 -3.25 -9.18 10.23
N TRP A 79 -2.15 -9.17 9.50
CA TRP A 79 -2.11 -9.38 8.07
C TRP A 79 -1.75 -10.82 7.75
N SER A 80 -2.37 -11.41 6.75
CA SER A 80 -1.96 -12.69 6.17
C SER A 80 -1.75 -12.53 4.67
N GLY A 81 -0.76 -13.23 4.15
CA GLY A 81 -0.40 -13.17 2.73
C GLY A 81 0.97 -13.79 2.46
N PHE A 82 1.72 -13.20 1.56
CA PHE A 82 2.98 -13.74 1.04
C PHE A 82 4.09 -12.69 1.18
N ARG A 83 5.30 -13.09 1.57
CA ARG A 83 6.42 -12.14 1.59
C ARG A 83 6.72 -11.63 0.19
N PHE A 84 7.00 -10.34 0.10
CA PHE A 84 7.41 -9.77 -1.18
C PHE A 84 8.74 -10.37 -1.66
N SER A 85 9.65 -10.72 -0.74
CA SER A 85 10.90 -11.42 -1.06
C SER A 85 10.65 -12.79 -1.69
N ASP A 86 9.74 -13.61 -1.15
CA ASP A 86 9.39 -14.91 -1.74
C ASP A 86 8.76 -14.74 -3.14
N PHE A 87 7.86 -13.76 -3.31
CA PHE A 87 7.30 -13.42 -4.62
C PHE A 87 8.39 -13.01 -5.62
N TYR A 88 9.32 -12.16 -5.20
CA TYR A 88 10.42 -11.68 -6.01
C TYR A 88 11.35 -12.82 -6.44
N GLU A 89 11.82 -13.64 -5.49
CA GLU A 89 12.81 -14.69 -5.72
C GLU A 89 12.25 -15.90 -6.49
N ARG A 90 11.01 -16.31 -6.16
CA ARG A 90 10.44 -17.56 -6.70
C ARG A 90 9.58 -17.37 -7.94
N ILE A 91 9.03 -16.18 -8.17
CA ILE A 91 8.17 -15.91 -9.33
C ILE A 91 8.82 -14.90 -10.27
N VAL A 92 9.23 -13.72 -9.76
CA VAL A 92 9.66 -12.62 -10.62
C VAL A 92 11.02 -12.92 -11.27
N ILE A 93 12.05 -13.24 -10.47
CA ILE A 93 13.40 -13.52 -10.99
C ILE A 93 13.37 -14.62 -12.06
N PRO A 94 12.82 -15.81 -11.81
CA PRO A 94 12.91 -16.92 -12.77
C PRO A 94 12.07 -16.71 -14.03
N ARG A 95 10.97 -15.94 -13.96
CA ARG A 95 10.02 -15.82 -15.06
C ARG A 95 10.14 -14.52 -15.85
N ALA A 96 10.31 -13.38 -15.18
CA ALA A 96 10.35 -12.07 -15.84
C ALA A 96 11.76 -11.68 -16.31
N ARG A 97 12.81 -12.35 -15.85
CA ARG A 97 14.22 -12.10 -16.23
C ARG A 97 14.59 -10.63 -16.07
N LEU A 98 14.63 -10.19 -14.81
CA LEU A 98 14.99 -8.83 -14.45
C LEU A 98 16.40 -8.48 -14.90
N ARG A 99 16.60 -7.26 -15.32
CA ARG A 99 17.94 -6.69 -15.47
C ARG A 99 18.60 -6.55 -14.11
N GLN A 100 19.92 -6.75 -14.04
CA GLN A 100 20.70 -6.80 -12.79
C GLN A 100 20.71 -5.48 -12.01
N ASP A 101 20.38 -4.37 -12.65
CA ASP A 101 20.42 -3.01 -12.11
C ASP A 101 19.02 -2.49 -11.66
N THR A 102 18.06 -3.37 -11.45
CA THR A 102 16.75 -3.00 -10.92
C THR A 102 16.86 -2.43 -9.50
N LEU A 103 16.48 -1.17 -9.32
CA LEU A 103 16.59 -0.46 -8.04
C LEU A 103 15.23 -0.05 -7.46
N PHE A 104 14.21 0.12 -8.29
CA PHE A 104 12.90 0.62 -7.89
C PHE A 104 11.77 -0.29 -8.37
N VAL A 105 10.73 -0.37 -7.57
CA VAL A 105 9.50 -1.09 -7.92
C VAL A 105 8.32 -0.12 -7.85
N PHE A 106 7.55 -0.04 -8.94
CA PHE A 106 6.32 0.74 -8.98
C PHE A 106 5.13 -0.20 -8.86
N PHE A 107 4.18 0.20 -8.05
CA PHE A 107 2.95 -0.54 -7.82
C PHE A 107 1.77 0.25 -8.34
N ARG A 108 0.85 -0.41 -9.03
CA ARG A 108 -0.41 0.17 -9.48
C ARG A 108 -1.60 -0.58 -8.89
N GLY A 109 -2.58 0.18 -8.46
CA GLY A 109 -3.88 -0.32 -8.05
C GLY A 109 -4.93 -0.14 -9.14
N GLN A 110 -5.94 -1.01 -9.16
CA GLN A 110 -7.09 -0.93 -10.09
C GLN A 110 -7.89 0.39 -9.95
N ASP A 111 -7.77 1.09 -8.83
CA ASP A 111 -8.37 2.41 -8.61
C ASP A 111 -7.57 3.55 -9.28
N GLY A 112 -6.44 3.21 -9.92
CA GLY A 112 -5.53 4.15 -10.58
C GLY A 112 -4.51 4.78 -9.62
N TYR A 113 -4.45 4.34 -8.36
CA TYR A 113 -3.39 4.76 -7.45
C TYR A 113 -2.06 4.12 -7.84
N ALA A 114 -0.97 4.87 -7.73
CA ALA A 114 0.37 4.37 -7.95
C ALA A 114 1.34 4.86 -6.87
N THR A 115 2.33 4.04 -6.55
CA THR A 115 3.44 4.39 -5.66
C THR A 115 4.71 3.68 -6.07
N SER A 116 5.86 4.13 -5.56
CA SER A 116 7.14 3.46 -5.77
C SER A 116 7.87 3.29 -4.45
N LEU A 117 8.67 2.23 -4.37
CA LEU A 117 9.64 1.98 -3.30
C LEU A 117 10.94 1.45 -3.89
N PRO A 118 12.10 1.69 -3.23
CA PRO A 118 13.34 0.99 -3.53
C PRO A 118 13.15 -0.53 -3.35
N LEU A 119 13.72 -1.32 -4.25
CA LEU A 119 13.67 -2.79 -4.15
C LEU A 119 14.26 -3.28 -2.80
N ALA A 120 15.37 -2.67 -2.36
CA ALA A 120 16.00 -3.03 -1.08
C ALA A 120 15.06 -2.87 0.13
N ASP A 121 14.15 -1.89 0.11
CA ASP A 121 13.16 -1.71 1.19
C ASP A 121 12.05 -2.78 1.14
N LEU A 122 11.73 -3.25 -0.06
CA LEU A 122 10.68 -4.26 -0.30
C LEU A 122 11.12 -5.68 0.06
N LEU A 123 12.41 -5.98 0.01
CA LEU A 123 12.97 -7.29 0.36
C LEU A 123 13.04 -7.52 1.88
N ALA A 124 12.65 -6.55 2.69
CA ALA A 124 12.56 -6.73 4.14
C ALA A 124 11.49 -7.77 4.50
N ASP A 125 11.78 -8.63 5.48
CA ASP A 125 10.91 -9.74 5.93
C ASP A 125 9.49 -9.32 6.33
N THR A 126 9.31 -8.05 6.69
CA THR A 126 8.02 -7.49 7.11
C THR A 126 7.17 -6.97 5.97
N VAL A 127 7.63 -7.04 4.73
CA VAL A 127 6.88 -6.56 3.56
C VAL A 127 6.07 -7.70 2.95
N LEU A 128 4.75 -7.54 2.91
CA LEU A 128 3.82 -8.56 2.43
C LEU A 128 3.00 -8.09 1.22
N LEU A 129 2.71 -9.02 0.34
CA LEU A 129 1.53 -9.02 -0.52
C LEU A 129 0.40 -9.69 0.26
N ALA A 130 -0.47 -8.88 0.87
CA ALA A 130 -1.50 -9.37 1.78
C ALA A 130 -2.85 -9.52 1.05
N ASP A 131 -3.57 -10.59 1.37
CA ASP A 131 -4.91 -10.91 0.90
C ASP A 131 -5.94 -11.00 2.04
N CYS A 132 -5.47 -11.09 3.31
CA CYS A 132 -6.33 -11.13 4.49
C CYS A 132 -5.94 -10.06 5.52
N LEU A 133 -6.93 -9.66 6.32
CA LEU A 133 -6.80 -8.75 7.44
C LEU A 133 -7.64 -9.26 8.62
N ASN A 134 -7.02 -9.43 9.80
CA ASN A 134 -7.66 -9.91 11.03
C ASN A 134 -8.36 -11.26 10.89
N GLY A 135 -7.85 -12.15 10.03
CA GLY A 135 -8.37 -13.49 9.77
C GLY A 135 -9.43 -13.56 8.67
N GLU A 136 -9.85 -12.43 8.11
CA GLU A 136 -10.85 -12.37 7.04
C GLU A 136 -10.22 -11.92 5.71
N PRO A 137 -10.75 -12.38 4.57
CA PRO A 137 -10.34 -11.85 3.27
C PRO A 137 -10.46 -10.33 3.22
N LEU A 138 -9.56 -9.68 2.51
CA LEU A 138 -9.59 -8.21 2.40
C LEU A 138 -10.93 -7.71 1.86
N SER A 139 -11.50 -6.72 2.55
CA SER A 139 -12.63 -5.96 2.03
C SER A 139 -12.17 -4.99 0.95
N ILE A 140 -13.13 -4.43 0.19
CA ILE A 140 -12.86 -3.33 -0.76
C ILE A 140 -12.24 -2.12 -0.04
N GLU A 141 -12.58 -1.87 1.21
CA GLU A 141 -12.01 -0.75 1.97
C GLU A 141 -10.52 -0.93 2.24
N HIS A 142 -10.12 -2.17 2.43
CA HIS A 142 -8.77 -2.53 2.85
C HIS A 142 -7.88 -3.07 1.73
N GLY A 143 -8.40 -3.20 0.50
CA GLY A 143 -7.55 -3.42 -0.66
C GLY A 143 -7.74 -4.73 -1.41
N ALA A 144 -8.93 -5.39 -1.28
CA ALA A 144 -9.23 -6.60 -2.05
C ALA A 144 -8.94 -6.45 -3.55
N PRO A 145 -8.47 -7.50 -4.26
CA PRO A 145 -8.14 -8.83 -3.72
C PRO A 145 -6.75 -8.89 -3.06
N LEU A 146 -5.84 -7.97 -3.39
CA LEU A 146 -4.44 -7.98 -2.96
C LEU A 146 -3.95 -6.55 -2.68
N ARG A 147 -3.13 -6.40 -1.64
CA ARG A 147 -2.47 -5.14 -1.33
C ARG A 147 -1.01 -5.33 -0.92
N LEU A 148 -0.21 -4.29 -1.04
CA LEU A 148 1.09 -4.21 -0.38
C LEU A 148 0.90 -3.79 1.09
N VAL A 149 1.69 -4.39 1.97
CA VAL A 149 1.86 -3.99 3.37
C VAL A 149 3.35 -3.78 3.62
N ALA A 150 3.77 -2.55 3.85
CA ALA A 150 5.15 -2.15 4.14
C ALA A 150 5.18 -1.33 5.44
N PRO A 151 5.24 -1.97 6.63
CA PRO A 151 5.00 -1.31 7.92
C PRO A 151 6.00 -0.22 8.28
N ALA A 152 7.24 -0.34 7.81
CA ALA A 152 8.28 0.67 8.03
C ALA A 152 8.01 2.00 7.31
N HIS A 153 7.04 2.03 6.39
CA HIS A 153 6.73 3.18 5.54
C HIS A 153 5.32 3.70 5.81
N TYR A 154 5.10 5.01 5.58
CA TYR A 154 3.75 5.57 5.68
C TYR A 154 2.79 4.89 4.70
N GLY A 155 1.54 4.73 5.11
CA GLY A 155 0.52 3.92 4.45
C GLY A 155 0.25 4.23 2.98
N TYR A 156 0.64 5.40 2.47
CA TYR A 156 0.56 5.69 1.05
C TYR A 156 1.60 4.92 0.19
N LYS A 157 2.58 4.27 0.86
CA LYS A 157 3.50 3.31 0.25
C LYS A 157 2.97 1.88 0.24
N SER A 158 1.78 1.65 0.79
CA SER A 158 1.10 0.36 0.85
C SER A 158 -0.16 0.39 -0.03
N PRO A 159 -0.03 0.35 -1.37
CA PRO A 159 -1.14 0.48 -2.31
C PRO A 159 -2.13 -0.68 -2.18
N LYS A 160 -3.39 -0.36 -2.48
CA LYS A 160 -4.53 -1.28 -2.43
C LYS A 160 -4.87 -1.76 -3.85
N HIS A 161 -5.61 -2.87 -3.93
CA HIS A 161 -6.18 -3.35 -5.19
C HIS A 161 -5.12 -3.58 -6.27
N LEU A 162 -3.99 -4.19 -5.89
CA LEU A 162 -2.84 -4.37 -6.80
C LEU A 162 -3.26 -5.04 -8.10
N CYS A 163 -2.81 -4.47 -9.22
CA CYS A 163 -2.99 -5.02 -10.56
C CYS A 163 -1.69 -5.00 -11.39
N ALA A 164 -0.68 -4.22 -11.00
CA ALA A 164 0.61 -4.28 -11.66
C ALA A 164 1.77 -3.98 -10.69
N VAL A 165 2.91 -4.62 -10.95
CA VAL A 165 4.21 -4.39 -10.32
C VAL A 165 5.23 -4.20 -11.43
N GLU A 166 5.88 -3.04 -11.45
CA GLU A 166 6.83 -2.67 -12.49
C GLU A 166 8.23 -2.53 -11.87
N PHE A 167 9.21 -3.17 -12.47
CA PHE A 167 10.60 -3.16 -12.01
C PHE A 167 11.44 -2.21 -12.88
N TRP A 168 12.17 -1.27 -12.26
CA TRP A 168 12.90 -0.23 -12.96
C TRP A 168 14.30 -0.01 -12.37
N HIS A 169 15.26 0.33 -13.22
CA HIS A 169 16.61 0.69 -12.78
C HIS A 169 16.67 2.08 -12.13
N ASP A 170 15.74 2.96 -12.44
CA ASP A 170 15.64 4.29 -11.83
C ASP A 170 14.19 4.68 -11.50
N ASN A 171 14.01 5.86 -10.90
CA ASN A 171 12.70 6.38 -10.49
C ASN A 171 12.19 7.50 -11.40
N ARG A 172 12.80 7.74 -12.56
CA ARG A 172 12.47 8.90 -13.44
C ARG A 172 11.09 8.78 -14.08
N ALA A 173 10.67 7.56 -14.39
CA ALA A 173 9.35 7.31 -14.98
C ALA A 173 8.20 7.46 -13.96
N TYR A 174 8.50 7.43 -12.67
CA TYR A 174 7.49 7.55 -11.63
C TYR A 174 6.86 8.95 -11.59
N ARG A 175 5.54 9.00 -11.59
CA ARG A 175 4.76 10.23 -11.36
C ARG A 175 3.91 10.05 -10.12
N SER A 176 4.25 10.82 -9.07
CA SER A 176 3.48 10.80 -7.83
C SER A 176 2.04 11.26 -8.09
N PRO A 177 1.04 10.53 -7.55
CA PRO A 177 -0.36 10.94 -7.67
C PRO A 177 -0.72 12.13 -6.78
N THR A 178 0.20 12.61 -5.95
CA THR A 178 -0.03 13.80 -5.10
C THR A 178 0.00 15.08 -5.93
N PRO A 179 -0.84 16.06 -5.61
CA PRO A 179 -0.91 17.32 -6.36
C PRO A 179 0.35 18.17 -6.20
N PHE A 180 1.11 17.98 -5.12
CA PHE A 180 2.31 18.74 -4.83
C PHE A 180 3.50 17.82 -4.55
N ARG A 181 4.67 18.18 -5.09
CA ARG A 181 5.91 17.38 -4.92
C ARG A 181 6.30 17.18 -3.46
N PHE A 182 6.08 18.18 -2.60
CA PHE A 182 6.42 18.09 -1.18
C PHE A 182 5.57 17.09 -0.39
N MET A 183 4.41 16.67 -0.93
CA MET A 183 3.53 15.68 -0.28
C MET A 183 3.97 14.23 -0.48
N SER A 184 5.08 14.00 -1.16
CA SER A 184 5.61 12.68 -1.46
C SER A 184 7.07 12.59 -1.04
N HIS A 185 7.45 11.47 -0.45
CA HIS A 185 8.85 11.15 -0.15
C HIS A 185 9.21 9.81 -0.84
N PRO A 186 10.41 9.64 -1.42
CA PRO A 186 10.79 8.40 -2.11
C PRO A 186 10.63 7.16 -1.23
N ARG A 187 11.10 7.18 0.00
CA ARG A 187 11.02 6.06 0.95
C ARG A 187 9.87 6.21 1.96
N ALA A 188 9.60 7.42 2.47
CA ALA A 188 8.54 7.72 3.43
C ALA A 188 8.60 6.87 4.72
N ARG A 189 9.79 6.72 5.29
CA ARG A 189 10.01 5.94 6.51
C ARG A 189 9.37 6.62 7.71
N VAL A 190 8.59 5.82 8.46
CA VAL A 190 7.83 6.30 9.63
C VAL A 190 8.75 6.72 10.76
N ALA A 191 9.78 5.91 11.07
CA ALA A 191 10.72 6.16 12.15
C ALA A 191 11.52 7.47 11.98
N LEU A 192 11.74 7.89 10.75
CA LEU A 192 12.48 9.11 10.41
C LEU A 192 11.54 10.29 10.10
N GLU A 193 10.24 10.10 10.25
CA GLU A 193 9.22 11.11 9.98
C GLU A 193 9.31 11.70 8.55
N GLU A 194 9.62 10.88 7.55
CA GLU A 194 9.72 11.27 6.14
C GLU A 194 8.32 11.48 5.51
N ARG A 195 7.58 12.50 5.98
CA ARG A 195 6.21 12.80 5.53
C ARG A 195 6.15 13.41 4.14
N GLY A 196 7.23 14.02 3.69
CA GLY A 196 7.31 14.69 2.39
C GLY A 196 8.74 15.10 2.06
N THR A 197 8.92 15.76 0.92
CA THR A 197 10.23 16.19 0.42
C THR A 197 10.38 17.71 0.49
N GLY A 198 11.52 18.18 1.00
CA GLY A 198 11.84 19.61 1.07
C GLY A 198 11.16 20.40 2.20
N VAL A 199 10.31 19.73 2.99
CA VAL A 199 9.65 20.31 4.17
C VAL A 199 9.84 19.34 5.34
N PRO A 200 10.27 19.82 6.52
CA PRO A 200 10.43 18.95 7.69
C PRO A 200 9.15 18.22 8.07
N GLY A 201 9.23 16.92 8.37
CA GLY A 201 8.08 16.08 8.70
C GLY A 201 7.26 16.62 9.88
N TRP A 202 7.94 17.16 10.91
CA TRP A 202 7.28 17.75 12.07
C TRP A 202 6.40 18.97 11.71
N LEU A 203 6.74 19.74 10.68
CA LEU A 203 5.92 20.85 10.22
C LEU A 203 4.71 20.34 9.42
N LEU A 204 4.91 19.32 8.58
CA LEU A 204 3.84 18.74 7.78
C LEU A 204 2.73 18.10 8.62
N ARG A 205 2.98 17.68 9.88
CA ARG A 205 1.91 17.14 10.75
C ARG A 205 0.82 18.18 11.03
N TYR A 206 1.18 19.44 11.20
CA TYR A 206 0.20 20.52 11.44
C TYR A 206 -0.65 20.79 10.21
N LEU A 207 -0.08 20.66 9.01
CA LEU A 207 -0.82 20.80 7.76
C LEU A 207 -1.75 19.60 7.51
N TYR A 208 -1.31 18.38 7.83
CA TYR A 208 -2.04 17.16 7.50
C TYR A 208 -3.12 16.79 8.52
N ARG A 209 -2.89 17.09 9.81
CA ARG A 209 -3.78 16.66 10.89
C ARG A 209 -5.23 17.14 10.74
N PRO A 210 -5.53 18.40 10.34
CA PRO A 210 -6.89 18.85 10.11
C PRO A 210 -7.62 18.10 8.99
N MET A 211 -6.89 17.49 8.05
CA MET A 211 -7.47 16.79 6.90
C MET A 211 -8.00 15.39 7.26
N VAL A 212 -7.68 14.85 8.43
CA VAL A 212 -8.02 13.46 8.81
C VAL A 212 -9.53 13.25 8.89
N ARG A 213 -10.24 14.07 9.71
CA ARG A 213 -11.70 13.92 9.90
C ARG A 213 -12.49 14.13 8.60
N PRO A 214 -12.28 15.22 7.83
CA PRO A 214 -12.93 15.40 6.54
C PRO A 214 -12.62 14.28 5.56
N GLY A 215 -11.37 13.80 5.52
CA GLY A 215 -10.97 12.67 4.69
C GLY A 215 -11.73 11.41 5.05
N ILE A 216 -11.76 10.98 6.31
CA ILE A 216 -12.51 9.81 6.77
C ILE A 216 -13.99 9.93 6.35
N TRP A 217 -14.63 11.06 6.61
CA TRP A 217 -16.01 11.29 6.22
C TRP A 217 -16.25 11.14 4.72
N LEU A 218 -15.38 11.71 3.89
CA LEU A 218 -15.49 11.63 2.43
C LEU A 218 -15.40 10.17 1.94
N PHE A 219 -14.43 9.41 2.43
CA PHE A 219 -14.25 8.01 2.04
C PHE A 219 -15.39 7.11 2.54
N GLN A 220 -15.89 7.33 3.75
CA GLN A 220 -17.06 6.62 4.28
C GLN A 220 -18.33 6.93 3.47
N ARG A 221 -18.53 8.19 3.08
CA ARG A 221 -19.65 8.57 2.22
C ARG A 221 -19.60 7.88 0.86
N ALA A 222 -18.41 7.77 0.28
CA ALA A 222 -18.21 7.09 -1.00
C ALA A 222 -18.56 5.59 -0.92
N ILE A 223 -18.14 4.89 0.14
CA ILE A 223 -18.51 3.49 0.37
C ILE A 223 -20.03 3.32 0.53
N LYS A 224 -20.66 4.15 1.38
CA LYS A 224 -22.12 4.09 1.58
C LYS A 224 -22.90 4.28 0.28
N ARG A 225 -22.45 5.20 -0.58
CA ARG A 225 -23.04 5.40 -1.92
C ARG A 225 -22.91 4.16 -2.78
N ARG A 226 -21.72 3.56 -2.85
CA ARG A 226 -21.47 2.35 -3.65
C ARG A 226 -22.38 1.18 -3.19
N LEU A 227 -22.49 0.95 -1.90
CA LEU A 227 -23.34 -0.11 -1.36
C LEU A 227 -24.82 0.09 -1.74
N ARG A 228 -25.35 1.32 -1.64
CA ARG A 228 -26.72 1.65 -2.04
C ARG A 228 -26.98 1.42 -3.55
N THR A 229 -26.00 1.72 -4.39
CA THR A 229 -26.14 1.51 -5.85
C THR A 229 -26.18 0.00 -6.16
N ARG A 230 -25.36 -0.83 -5.50
CA ARG A 230 -25.37 -2.28 -5.69
C ARG A 230 -26.67 -2.95 -5.24
N SER A 231 -27.25 -2.52 -4.12
CA SER A 231 -28.52 -3.06 -3.63
C SER A 231 -29.75 -2.68 -4.50
N ARG A 232 -29.62 -1.70 -5.39
CA ARG A 232 -30.67 -1.32 -6.36
C ARG A 232 -30.54 -2.02 -7.71
N SER A 233 -29.41 -2.69 -7.95
CA SER A 233 -29.10 -3.37 -9.22
C SER A 233 -29.26 -4.89 -9.13
N GLN A 234 -29.64 -5.40 -7.96
CA GLN A 234 -30.06 -6.78 -7.67
C GLN A 234 -31.58 -6.81 -7.47
#